data_3675fe92891acba4e49cdd00fd625c82
#
_entry.id   3675fe92891acba4e49cdd00fd625c82
#
_cell.length_a   1.000
_cell.length_b   1.000
_cell.length_c   1.000
_cell.angle_alpha   90.00
_cell.angle_beta   90.00
_cell.angle_gamma   90.00
#
_symmetry.space_group_name_H-M   'P 1'
#
loop_
_entity.id
_entity.type
_entity.pdbx_description
1 polymer ?
#
loop_
_entity_poly.entity_id
_entity_poly.type
_entity_poly.pdbx_seq_one_letter_code
_entity_poly.pdbx_strand_id
1 'polypeptide(L)'
;SRYSHVPRPPSSATIRSLARTVAAQYGTVELQRDSDSRRVEERLDIAEAVRTESSRRMRAGGLHTFDDLIEDLARSLGSTQRGRVACATLADRFHLVMVDEFQDTDPLQWEILTSAFHGRSDLWLIGDPKQSIYAFRGADIHAYLAATRQVDHTYELTTNWRSDQGIVDGVDQLFRHTHLGAEGIEFTTVSARHAHRRLQSTDPHGYDWSYPVQI
;
A
#
# COMPACT_ATOMS: atom_id res chain seq x y z
N SER A 1 14.88 -27.01 -9.46
CA SER A 1 15.19 -25.70 -10.07
C SER A 1 14.33 -25.50 -11.31
N ARG A 2 13.10 -24.95 -11.15
CA ARG A 2 12.13 -24.73 -12.25
C ARG A 2 11.93 -23.25 -12.62
N TYR A 3 12.83 -22.35 -12.24
CA TYR A 3 12.70 -20.90 -12.47
C TYR A 3 13.80 -20.26 -13.32
N SER A 4 14.49 -21.04 -14.16
CA SER A 4 15.63 -20.55 -14.94
C SER A 4 15.31 -19.88 -16.28
N HIS A 5 14.04 -19.61 -16.61
CA HIS A 5 13.66 -19.03 -17.90
C HIS A 5 12.62 -17.90 -17.86
N VAL A 6 12.64 -17.06 -16.83
CA VAL A 6 11.91 -15.80 -16.92
C VAL A 6 12.83 -14.80 -17.64
N PRO A 7 12.47 -14.32 -18.85
CA PRO A 7 13.25 -13.30 -19.54
C PRO A 7 13.37 -12.07 -18.65
N ARG A 8 14.58 -11.56 -18.50
CA ARG A 8 14.80 -10.30 -17.78
C ARG A 8 14.00 -9.21 -18.48
N PRO A 9 13.25 -8.38 -17.76
CA PRO A 9 12.57 -7.24 -18.37
C PRO A 9 13.60 -6.35 -19.07
N PRO A 10 13.24 -5.77 -20.24
CA PRO A 10 14.15 -4.92 -20.99
C PRO A 10 14.57 -3.72 -20.13
N SER A 11 15.81 -3.28 -20.26
CA SER A 11 16.31 -2.11 -19.52
C SER A 11 15.52 -0.86 -19.92
N SER A 12 15.45 0.14 -19.02
CA SER A 12 14.80 1.42 -19.31
C SER A 12 15.44 2.16 -20.51
N ALA A 13 16.71 1.88 -20.80
CA ALA A 13 17.40 2.37 -22.01
C ALA A 13 16.87 1.70 -23.27
N THR A 14 16.66 0.39 -23.24
CA THR A 14 16.09 -0.41 -24.33
C THR A 14 14.65 0.05 -24.64
N ILE A 15 13.82 0.27 -23.60
CA ILE A 15 12.45 0.76 -23.76
C ILE A 15 12.45 2.16 -24.39
N ARG A 16 13.31 3.09 -23.95
CA ARG A 16 13.43 4.42 -24.54
C ARG A 16 13.91 4.39 -25.98
N SER A 17 14.84 3.49 -26.31
CA SER A 17 15.32 3.32 -27.69
C SER A 17 14.20 2.82 -28.60
N LEU A 18 13.47 1.79 -28.18
CA LEU A 18 12.30 1.25 -28.89
C LEU A 18 11.22 2.33 -29.10
N ALA A 19 10.89 3.09 -28.07
CA ALA A 19 9.92 4.17 -28.14
C ALA A 19 10.34 5.26 -29.16
N ARG A 20 11.63 5.64 -29.21
CA ARG A 20 12.15 6.57 -30.20
C ARG A 20 12.08 6.01 -31.62
N THR A 21 12.42 4.75 -31.81
CA THR A 21 12.34 4.08 -33.12
C THR A 21 10.92 4.03 -33.63
N VAL A 22 9.97 3.66 -32.78
CA VAL A 22 8.54 3.66 -33.12
C VAL A 22 8.03 5.07 -33.45
N ALA A 23 8.38 6.08 -32.65
CA ALA A 23 8.00 7.46 -32.90
C ALA A 23 8.59 8.00 -34.20
N ALA A 24 9.83 7.62 -34.55
CA ALA A 24 10.46 8.03 -35.79
C ALA A 24 9.84 7.33 -37.04
N GLN A 25 9.36 6.11 -36.89
CA GLN A 25 8.82 5.31 -37.97
C GLN A 25 7.34 5.60 -38.26
N TYR A 26 6.56 5.96 -37.27
CA TYR A 26 5.10 6.12 -37.40
C TYR A 26 4.60 7.56 -37.20
N GLY A 27 5.51 8.53 -37.02
CA GLY A 27 5.14 9.92 -36.78
C GLY A 27 4.49 10.14 -35.42
N THR A 28 3.87 11.29 -35.24
CA THR A 28 3.08 11.59 -34.01
C THR A 28 1.82 10.71 -34.07
N VAL A 29 1.74 9.72 -33.20
CA VAL A 29 0.54 8.92 -33.04
C VAL A 29 -0.50 9.83 -32.39
N GLU A 30 -1.39 10.40 -33.20
CA GLU A 30 -2.65 10.94 -32.67
C GLU A 30 -3.47 9.74 -32.18
N LEU A 31 -3.68 9.68 -30.88
CA LEU A 31 -4.57 8.72 -30.27
C LEU A 31 -5.99 9.00 -30.78
N GLN A 32 -6.41 8.29 -31.81
CA GLN A 32 -7.82 8.25 -32.23
C GLN A 32 -8.61 7.58 -31.11
N ARG A 33 -9.25 8.42 -30.28
CA ARG A 33 -10.01 8.01 -29.09
C ARG A 33 -11.19 7.04 -29.39
N ASP A 34 -11.68 6.98 -30.62
CA ASP A 34 -12.92 6.26 -30.96
C ASP A 34 -12.75 4.75 -31.24
N SER A 35 -11.60 4.31 -31.73
CA SER A 35 -11.37 2.87 -31.96
C SER A 35 -10.87 2.13 -30.71
N ASP A 36 -10.32 2.85 -29.76
CA ASP A 36 -9.77 2.26 -28.53
C ASP A 36 -10.85 1.96 -27.49
N SER A 37 -11.91 2.76 -27.39
CA SER A 37 -12.98 2.54 -26.41
C SER A 37 -13.66 1.19 -26.59
N ARG A 38 -14.01 0.83 -27.83
CA ARG A 38 -14.65 -0.46 -28.13
C ARG A 38 -13.73 -1.65 -27.86
N ARG A 39 -12.45 -1.53 -28.17
CA ARG A 39 -11.46 -2.57 -27.85
C ARG A 39 -11.20 -2.70 -26.35
N VAL A 40 -11.27 -1.60 -25.62
CA VAL A 40 -11.16 -1.60 -24.15
C VAL A 40 -12.38 -2.29 -23.54
N GLU A 41 -13.60 -1.97 -24.02
CA GLU A 41 -14.83 -2.63 -23.58
C GLU A 41 -14.78 -4.13 -23.85
N GLU A 42 -14.45 -4.56 -25.08
CA GLU A 42 -14.31 -5.98 -25.44
C GLU A 42 -13.26 -6.71 -24.56
N ARG A 43 -12.16 -6.05 -24.22
CA ARG A 43 -11.14 -6.62 -23.31
C ARG A 43 -11.63 -6.72 -21.88
N LEU A 44 -12.40 -5.74 -21.40
CA LEU A 44 -13.02 -5.78 -20.08
C LEU A 44 -14.05 -6.90 -19.99
N ASP A 45 -14.90 -7.06 -21.00
CA ASP A 45 -15.89 -8.14 -21.07
C ASP A 45 -15.23 -9.52 -21.05
N ILE A 46 -14.15 -9.70 -21.84
CA ILE A 46 -13.38 -10.95 -21.84
C ILE A 46 -12.74 -11.19 -20.47
N ALA A 47 -12.13 -10.17 -19.87
CA ALA A 47 -11.50 -10.29 -18.57
C ALA A 47 -12.51 -10.66 -17.48
N GLU A 48 -13.69 -10.06 -17.51
CA GLU A 48 -14.78 -10.37 -16.58
C GLU A 48 -15.32 -11.79 -16.78
N ALA A 49 -15.53 -12.23 -18.03
CA ALA A 49 -15.95 -13.58 -18.36
C ALA A 49 -14.92 -14.63 -17.88
N VAL A 50 -13.62 -14.37 -18.11
CA VAL A 50 -12.53 -15.25 -17.64
C VAL A 50 -12.49 -15.30 -16.11
N ARG A 51 -12.62 -14.16 -15.43
CA ARG A 51 -12.65 -14.09 -13.96
C ARG A 51 -13.82 -14.90 -13.41
N THR A 52 -15.02 -14.69 -13.95
CA THR A 52 -16.24 -15.37 -13.52
C THR A 52 -16.12 -16.88 -13.69
N GLU A 53 -15.66 -17.34 -14.85
CA GLU A 53 -15.53 -18.78 -15.14
C GLU A 53 -14.39 -19.42 -14.31
N SER A 54 -13.29 -18.71 -14.12
CA SER A 54 -12.19 -19.15 -13.25
C SER A 54 -12.67 -19.32 -11.81
N SER A 55 -13.35 -18.33 -11.26
CA SER A 55 -13.92 -18.39 -9.91
C SER A 55 -14.93 -19.52 -9.76
N ARG A 56 -15.77 -19.74 -10.79
CA ARG A 56 -16.72 -20.85 -10.80
C ARG A 56 -16.02 -22.21 -10.76
N ARG A 57 -14.97 -22.40 -11.56
CA ARG A 57 -14.19 -23.66 -11.58
C ARG A 57 -13.45 -23.91 -10.29
N MET A 58 -12.84 -22.87 -9.73
CA MET A 58 -12.14 -22.96 -8.45
C MET A 58 -13.09 -23.36 -7.32
N ARG A 59 -14.25 -22.69 -7.21
CA ARG A 59 -15.26 -23.04 -6.21
C ARG A 59 -15.80 -24.47 -6.40
N ALA A 60 -16.02 -24.90 -7.63
CA ALA A 60 -16.45 -26.28 -7.91
C ALA A 60 -15.38 -27.31 -7.52
N GLY A 61 -14.10 -26.94 -7.57
CA GLY A 61 -12.98 -27.75 -7.12
C GLY A 61 -12.65 -27.63 -5.63
N GLY A 62 -13.39 -26.80 -4.87
CA GLY A 62 -13.09 -26.51 -3.46
C GLY A 62 -11.79 -25.73 -3.26
N LEU A 63 -11.35 -24.99 -4.29
CA LEU A 63 -10.15 -24.17 -4.27
C LEU A 63 -10.52 -22.71 -3.95
N HIS A 64 -9.76 -22.08 -3.06
CA HIS A 64 -9.89 -20.69 -2.70
C HIS A 64 -8.53 -20.01 -2.77
N THR A 65 -8.48 -18.78 -3.27
CA THR A 65 -7.34 -17.89 -3.13
C THR A 65 -7.39 -17.19 -1.78
N PHE A 66 -6.32 -16.50 -1.38
CA PHE A 66 -6.36 -15.64 -0.20
C PHE A 66 -7.39 -14.50 -0.37
N ASP A 67 -7.49 -13.92 -1.56
CA ASP A 67 -8.46 -12.87 -1.85
C ASP A 67 -9.90 -13.38 -1.73
N ASP A 68 -10.19 -14.59 -2.22
CA ASP A 68 -11.51 -15.24 -2.05
C ASP A 68 -11.87 -15.38 -0.55
N LEU A 69 -10.89 -15.72 0.31
CA LEU A 69 -11.14 -15.85 1.75
C LEU A 69 -11.49 -14.50 2.39
N ILE A 70 -10.80 -13.42 2.01
CA ILE A 70 -11.08 -12.07 2.49
C ILE A 70 -12.46 -11.60 2.00
N GLU A 71 -12.76 -11.79 0.70
CA GLU A 71 -14.07 -11.47 0.14
C GLU A 71 -15.21 -12.25 0.81
N ASP A 72 -15.03 -13.55 1.01
CA ASP A 72 -16.04 -14.40 1.66
C ASP A 72 -16.24 -14.03 3.12
N LEU A 73 -15.17 -13.64 3.82
CA LEU A 73 -15.25 -13.15 5.19
C LEU A 73 -15.99 -11.81 5.25
N ALA A 74 -15.62 -10.82 4.41
CA ALA A 74 -16.31 -9.53 4.34
C ALA A 74 -17.81 -9.72 4.09
N ARG A 75 -18.16 -10.55 3.11
CA ARG A 75 -19.54 -10.89 2.77
C ARG A 75 -20.27 -11.59 3.91
N SER A 76 -19.58 -12.47 4.64
CA SER A 76 -20.15 -13.23 5.74
C SER A 76 -20.45 -12.38 6.97
N LEU A 77 -19.56 -11.41 7.27
CA LEU A 77 -19.71 -10.50 8.40
C LEU A 77 -20.70 -9.37 8.12
N GLY A 78 -20.94 -9.03 6.86
CA GLY A 78 -21.77 -7.91 6.43
C GLY A 78 -23.22 -8.00 6.89
N SER A 79 -24.17 -7.97 5.96
CA SER A 79 -25.59 -7.72 6.23
C SER A 79 -26.42 -8.88 6.81
N THR A 80 -25.83 -10.07 7.03
CA THR A 80 -26.57 -11.25 7.48
C THR A 80 -26.81 -11.27 9.00
N GLN A 81 -27.89 -11.93 9.46
CA GLN A 81 -28.12 -12.14 10.89
C GLN A 81 -26.98 -12.92 11.56
N ARG A 82 -26.45 -13.94 10.87
CA ARG A 82 -25.30 -14.73 11.36
C ARG A 82 -24.03 -13.88 11.45
N GLY A 83 -23.81 -13.00 10.48
CA GLY A 83 -22.69 -12.04 10.50
C GLY A 83 -22.76 -11.12 11.71
N ARG A 84 -23.92 -10.56 12.01
CA ARG A 84 -24.09 -9.71 13.21
C ARG A 84 -23.78 -10.46 14.51
N VAL A 85 -24.20 -11.72 14.63
CA VAL A 85 -23.88 -12.54 15.80
C VAL A 85 -22.38 -12.83 15.87
N ALA A 86 -21.74 -13.14 14.74
CA ALA A 86 -20.29 -13.34 14.67
C ALA A 86 -19.51 -12.09 15.08
N CYS A 87 -19.90 -10.90 14.56
CA CYS A 87 -19.31 -9.63 14.95
C CYS A 87 -19.45 -9.35 16.46
N ALA A 88 -20.62 -9.57 17.04
CA ALA A 88 -20.83 -9.42 18.47
C ALA A 88 -19.93 -10.37 19.29
N THR A 89 -19.84 -11.63 18.87
CA THR A 89 -18.98 -12.62 19.53
C THR A 89 -17.49 -12.24 19.46
N LEU A 90 -17.06 -11.67 18.32
CA LEU A 90 -15.68 -11.17 18.18
C LEU A 90 -15.43 -9.97 19.09
N ALA A 91 -16.34 -9.02 19.13
CA ALA A 91 -16.22 -7.84 19.98
C ALA A 91 -16.24 -8.20 21.49
N ASP A 92 -17.07 -9.14 21.89
CA ASP A 92 -17.08 -9.66 23.26
C ASP A 92 -15.75 -10.32 23.66
N ARG A 93 -15.06 -10.90 22.69
CA ARG A 93 -13.76 -11.55 22.90
C ARG A 93 -12.59 -10.58 22.87
N PHE A 94 -12.68 -9.53 22.05
CA PHE A 94 -11.59 -8.58 21.82
C PHE A 94 -12.07 -7.15 22.13
N HIS A 95 -11.88 -6.71 23.36
CA HIS A 95 -12.24 -5.36 23.80
C HIS A 95 -11.33 -4.28 23.22
N LEU A 96 -10.07 -4.63 22.91
CA LEU A 96 -9.09 -3.78 22.24
C LEU A 96 -8.55 -4.51 21.00
N VAL A 97 -8.60 -3.82 19.87
CA VAL A 97 -8.05 -4.29 18.60
C VAL A 97 -7.06 -3.27 18.09
N MET A 98 -5.84 -3.69 17.84
CA MET A 98 -4.77 -2.85 17.31
C MET A 98 -4.40 -3.33 15.91
N VAL A 99 -4.46 -2.43 14.93
CA VAL A 99 -4.09 -2.69 13.54
C VAL A 99 -2.80 -1.93 13.27
N ASP A 100 -1.71 -2.67 13.11
CA ASP A 100 -0.40 -2.11 12.77
C ASP A 100 -0.24 -2.01 11.24
N GLU A 101 0.63 -1.10 10.79
CA GLU A 101 0.87 -0.81 9.37
C GLU A 101 -0.44 -0.53 8.59
N PHE A 102 -1.35 0.21 9.22
CA PHE A 102 -2.70 0.44 8.69
C PHE A 102 -2.71 1.08 7.30
N GLN A 103 -1.66 1.82 6.90
CA GLN A 103 -1.54 2.39 5.56
C GLN A 103 -1.47 1.33 4.44
N ASP A 104 -1.17 0.07 4.78
CA ASP A 104 -1.11 -1.06 3.84
C ASP A 104 -2.41 -1.88 3.79
N THR A 105 -3.42 -1.44 4.52
CA THR A 105 -4.73 -2.10 4.60
C THR A 105 -5.52 -1.85 3.31
N ASP A 106 -6.10 -2.91 2.74
CA ASP A 106 -7.01 -2.79 1.61
C ASP A 106 -8.45 -2.47 2.05
N PRO A 107 -9.32 -1.97 1.14
CA PRO A 107 -10.69 -1.60 1.49
C PRO A 107 -11.54 -2.74 2.08
N LEU A 108 -11.36 -4.00 1.63
CA LEU A 108 -12.11 -5.14 2.16
C LEU A 108 -11.67 -5.49 3.58
N GLN A 109 -10.37 -5.43 3.85
CA GLN A 109 -9.84 -5.61 5.22
C GLN A 109 -10.40 -4.54 6.15
N TRP A 110 -10.45 -3.29 5.69
CA TRP A 110 -11.07 -2.20 6.45
C TRP A 110 -12.57 -2.44 6.70
N GLU A 111 -13.31 -2.91 5.69
CA GLU A 111 -14.72 -3.29 5.83
C GLU A 111 -14.92 -4.39 6.88
N ILE A 112 -14.06 -5.41 6.91
CA ILE A 112 -14.08 -6.48 7.91
C ILE A 112 -13.88 -5.90 9.30
N LEU A 113 -12.83 -5.07 9.49
CA LEU A 113 -12.49 -4.47 10.78
C LEU A 113 -13.62 -3.59 11.30
N THR A 114 -14.19 -2.74 10.46
CA THR A 114 -15.28 -1.87 10.84
C THR A 114 -16.56 -2.65 11.14
N SER A 115 -16.91 -3.65 10.33
CA SER A 115 -18.06 -4.50 10.56
C SER A 115 -17.98 -5.26 11.88
N ALA A 116 -16.78 -5.75 12.22
CA ALA A 116 -16.59 -6.54 13.44
C ALA A 116 -16.47 -5.69 14.71
N PHE A 117 -15.74 -4.56 14.66
CA PHE A 117 -15.25 -3.91 15.86
C PHE A 117 -15.70 -2.44 16.03
N HIS A 118 -16.00 -1.71 14.94
CA HIS A 118 -16.36 -0.29 15.07
C HIS A 118 -17.61 -0.10 15.94
N GLY A 119 -17.50 0.79 16.93
CA GLY A 119 -18.55 1.06 17.90
C GLY A 119 -18.85 -0.08 18.90
N ARG A 120 -18.00 -1.12 18.94
CA ARG A 120 -18.11 -2.26 19.88
C ARG A 120 -16.86 -2.50 20.68
N SER A 121 -15.71 -2.27 20.10
CA SER A 121 -14.39 -2.45 20.71
C SER A 121 -13.55 -1.18 20.54
N ASP A 122 -12.55 -0.99 21.39
CA ASP A 122 -11.54 0.04 21.19
C ASP A 122 -10.67 -0.33 19.99
N LEU A 123 -10.79 0.43 18.90
CA LEU A 123 -10.06 0.15 17.66
C LEU A 123 -8.93 1.18 17.48
N TRP A 124 -7.70 0.71 17.50
CA TRP A 124 -6.50 1.51 17.33
C TRP A 124 -5.87 1.23 15.98
N LEU A 125 -5.75 2.26 15.16
CA LEU A 125 -5.11 2.21 13.85
C LEU A 125 -3.73 2.84 13.97
N ILE A 126 -2.69 2.04 13.73
CA ILE A 126 -1.30 2.45 13.83
C ILE A 126 -0.72 2.42 12.42
N GLY A 127 -0.22 3.54 11.93
CA GLY A 127 0.31 3.61 10.58
C GLY A 127 0.94 4.96 10.25
N ASP A 128 1.71 4.97 9.19
CA ASP A 128 2.30 6.18 8.62
C ASP A 128 1.94 6.27 7.13
N PRO A 129 1.07 7.20 6.73
CA PRO A 129 0.64 7.34 5.35
C PRO A 129 1.79 7.61 4.38
N LYS A 130 2.92 8.17 4.86
CA LYS A 130 4.13 8.38 4.06
C LYS A 130 4.82 7.08 3.64
N GLN A 131 4.53 5.97 4.34
CA GLN A 131 5.08 4.64 4.06
C GLN A 131 4.18 3.79 3.15
N SER A 132 3.06 4.33 2.67
CA SER A 132 2.14 3.61 1.78
C SER A 132 2.75 3.45 0.39
N ILE A 133 3.50 2.37 0.19
CA ILE A 133 4.18 2.03 -1.07
C ILE A 133 3.63 0.76 -1.72
N TYR A 134 2.64 0.11 -1.12
CA TYR A 134 2.11 -1.18 -1.54
C TYR A 134 0.77 -1.09 -2.30
N ALA A 135 0.49 0.02 -2.99
CA ALA A 135 -0.70 0.17 -3.82
C ALA A 135 -0.87 -0.97 -4.85
N PHE A 136 0.24 -1.53 -5.35
CA PHE A 136 0.23 -2.69 -6.26
C PHE A 136 -0.23 -4.01 -5.59
N ARG A 137 -0.39 -4.04 -4.26
CA ARG A 137 -0.95 -5.15 -3.49
C ARG A 137 -2.38 -4.90 -3.01
N GLY A 138 -3.02 -3.85 -3.49
CA GLY A 138 -4.38 -3.49 -3.10
C GLY A 138 -4.47 -2.50 -1.92
N ALA A 139 -3.34 -2.10 -1.32
CA ALA A 139 -3.34 -1.02 -0.34
C ALA A 139 -3.91 0.26 -0.95
N ASP A 140 -4.84 0.88 -0.25
CA ASP A 140 -5.50 2.10 -0.73
C ASP A 140 -5.34 3.23 0.29
N ILE A 141 -4.49 4.19 -0.08
CA ILE A 141 -4.25 5.39 0.74
C ILE A 141 -5.55 6.20 0.98
N HIS A 142 -6.51 6.13 0.07
CA HIS A 142 -7.79 6.79 0.27
C HIS A 142 -8.63 6.10 1.35
N ALA A 143 -8.53 4.78 1.50
CA ALA A 143 -9.13 4.05 2.62
C ALA A 143 -8.51 4.49 3.95
N TYR A 144 -7.19 4.64 4.03
CA TYR A 144 -6.49 5.21 5.18
C TYR A 144 -7.02 6.61 5.51
N LEU A 145 -7.02 7.53 4.54
CA LEU A 145 -7.48 8.90 4.73
C LEU A 145 -8.97 8.99 5.08
N ALA A 146 -9.80 8.07 4.59
CA ALA A 146 -11.21 7.99 4.96
C ALA A 146 -11.38 7.50 6.40
N ALA A 147 -10.59 6.51 6.83
CA ALA A 147 -10.63 6.01 8.19
C ALA A 147 -10.17 7.07 9.21
N THR A 148 -9.13 7.84 8.91
CA THR A 148 -8.63 8.91 9.80
C THR A 148 -9.66 10.03 10.03
N ARG A 149 -10.65 10.18 9.15
CA ARG A 149 -11.78 11.14 9.35
C ARG A 149 -12.87 10.61 10.29
N GLN A 150 -12.83 9.33 10.61
CA GLN A 150 -13.84 8.64 11.41
C GLN A 150 -13.35 8.31 12.83
N VAL A 151 -12.06 8.58 13.12
CA VAL A 151 -11.52 8.34 14.47
C VAL A 151 -11.85 9.48 15.42
N ASP A 152 -12.11 9.12 16.68
CA ASP A 152 -12.43 10.10 17.73
C ASP A 152 -11.19 10.87 18.18
N HIS A 153 -10.03 10.23 18.16
CA HIS A 153 -8.76 10.80 18.61
C HIS A 153 -7.62 10.41 17.69
N THR A 154 -6.71 11.37 17.43
CA THR A 154 -5.48 11.13 16.69
C THR A 154 -4.29 11.48 17.57
N TYR A 155 -3.28 10.61 17.58
CA TYR A 155 -2.03 10.78 18.29
C TYR A 155 -0.87 10.70 17.31
N GLU A 156 0.11 11.56 17.49
CA GLU A 156 1.33 11.55 16.67
C GLU A 156 2.55 11.12 17.48
N LEU A 157 3.39 10.28 16.89
CA LEU A 157 4.67 9.90 17.43
C LEU A 157 5.74 10.88 16.92
N THR A 158 6.08 11.88 17.73
CA THR A 158 7.00 12.96 17.35
C THR A 158 8.47 12.67 17.67
N THR A 159 8.77 11.54 18.32
CA THR A 159 10.13 11.14 18.67
C THR A 159 10.57 9.91 17.91
N ASN A 160 11.63 10.03 17.12
CA ASN A 160 12.30 8.92 16.46
C ASN A 160 13.28 8.24 17.41
N TRP A 161 13.00 7.01 17.81
CA TRP A 161 13.82 6.18 18.69
C TRP A 161 14.83 5.33 17.95
N ARG A 162 14.72 5.23 16.64
CA ARG A 162 15.52 4.34 15.79
C ARG A 162 16.80 5.01 15.31
N SER A 163 16.69 6.23 14.80
CA SER A 163 17.77 6.93 14.10
C SER A 163 18.44 7.97 14.99
N ASP A 164 19.72 8.25 14.70
CA ASP A 164 20.46 9.32 15.33
C ASP A 164 20.07 10.68 14.74
N GLN A 165 20.30 11.77 15.48
CA GLN A 165 19.89 13.13 15.10
C GLN A 165 20.33 13.51 13.69
N GLY A 166 21.57 13.22 13.31
CA GLY A 166 22.07 13.58 11.99
C GLY A 166 21.32 12.90 10.83
N ILE A 167 20.81 11.68 11.01
CA ILE A 167 19.95 11.03 10.00
C ILE A 167 18.59 11.72 9.94
N VAL A 168 18.00 12.01 11.09
CA VAL A 168 16.72 12.71 11.18
C VAL A 168 16.81 14.09 10.51
N ASP A 169 17.87 14.85 10.80
CA ASP A 169 18.11 16.17 10.19
C ASP A 169 18.28 16.07 8.66
N GLY A 170 19.02 15.06 8.19
CA GLY A 170 19.21 14.83 6.75
C GLY A 170 17.90 14.51 6.04
N VAL A 171 17.07 13.63 6.61
CA VAL A 171 15.74 13.30 6.06
C VAL A 171 14.83 14.53 6.11
N ASP A 172 14.81 15.26 7.22
CA ASP A 172 14.03 16.49 7.35
C ASP A 172 14.45 17.55 6.30
N GLN A 173 15.73 17.70 6.05
CA GLN A 173 16.25 18.64 5.06
C GLN A 173 15.85 18.27 3.62
N LEU A 174 15.77 16.96 3.32
CA LEU A 174 15.37 16.47 2.00
C LEU A 174 13.86 16.61 1.76
N PHE A 175 13.04 16.38 2.77
CA PHE A 175 11.59 16.26 2.62
C PHE A 175 10.78 17.42 3.20
N ARG A 176 11.41 18.33 3.93
CA ARG A 176 10.75 19.55 4.42
C ARG A 176 10.17 20.33 3.25
N HIS A 177 8.89 20.66 3.34
CA HIS A 177 8.12 21.35 2.29
C HIS A 177 7.84 20.53 1.03
N THR A 178 8.02 19.21 1.04
CA THR A 178 7.60 18.35 -0.06
C THR A 178 6.21 17.77 0.20
N HIS A 179 5.41 17.65 -0.86
CA HIS A 179 4.18 16.86 -0.82
C HIS A 179 4.51 15.41 -1.16
N LEU A 180 4.06 14.49 -0.32
CA LEU A 180 4.35 13.06 -0.45
C LEU A 180 3.12 12.31 -0.95
N GLY A 181 3.03 12.10 -2.26
CA GLY A 181 1.96 11.30 -2.85
C GLY A 181 0.62 12.03 -2.93
N ALA A 182 -0.40 11.54 -2.21
CA ALA A 182 -1.75 12.08 -2.26
C ALA A 182 -1.92 13.36 -1.44
N GLU A 183 -2.90 14.17 -1.80
CA GLU A 183 -3.30 15.34 -1.02
C GLU A 183 -3.70 14.93 0.41
N GLY A 184 -3.22 15.68 1.40
CA GLY A 184 -3.44 15.40 2.83
C GLY A 184 -2.35 14.55 3.49
N ILE A 185 -1.27 14.19 2.76
CA ILE A 185 -0.08 13.56 3.33
C ILE A 185 1.03 14.60 3.41
N GLU A 186 1.24 15.11 4.61
CA GLU A 186 2.29 16.10 4.87
C GLU A 186 3.50 15.45 5.54
N PHE A 187 4.68 15.97 5.22
CA PHE A 187 5.89 15.58 5.93
C PHE A 187 5.91 16.26 7.30
N THR A 188 5.95 15.46 8.35
CA THR A 188 6.03 15.95 9.73
C THR A 188 7.45 15.76 10.26
N THR A 189 8.04 16.83 10.75
CA THR A 189 9.35 16.82 11.41
C THR A 189 9.26 16.08 12.74
N VAL A 190 10.23 15.22 13.01
CA VAL A 190 10.35 14.50 14.28
C VAL A 190 11.69 14.82 14.96
N SER A 191 11.77 14.67 16.28
CA SER A 191 13.02 14.76 17.02
C SER A 191 13.65 13.38 17.19
N ALA A 192 14.99 13.29 17.12
CA ALA A 192 15.67 12.05 17.45
C ALA A 192 15.82 11.89 18.97
N ARG A 193 15.59 10.68 19.49
CA ARG A 193 15.91 10.33 20.88
C ARG A 193 17.42 10.29 21.11
N HIS A 194 18.18 9.92 20.07
CA HIS A 194 19.64 9.79 20.14
C HIS A 194 20.29 11.01 19.49
N ALA A 195 20.73 11.95 20.32
CA ALA A 195 21.34 13.19 19.86
C ALA A 195 22.74 12.99 19.24
N HIS A 196 23.44 11.92 19.64
CA HIS A 196 24.80 11.64 19.21
C HIS A 196 24.87 10.44 18.27
N ARG A 197 25.85 10.48 17.38
CA ARG A 197 26.12 9.38 16.46
C ARG A 197 26.56 8.13 17.23
N ARG A 198 25.84 7.03 17.06
CA ARG A 198 26.12 5.73 17.69
C ARG A 198 27.02 4.83 16.83
N LEU A 199 26.95 4.97 15.50
CA LEU A 199 27.77 4.21 14.57
C LEU A 199 29.03 5.01 14.23
N GLN A 200 30.19 4.37 14.38
CA GLN A 200 31.49 4.89 13.93
C GLN A 200 31.96 4.02 12.77
N SER A 201 32.47 4.65 11.71
CA SER A 201 33.12 3.94 10.63
C SER A 201 34.55 3.58 11.00
N THR A 202 34.92 2.36 10.73
CA THR A 202 36.32 1.88 10.78
C THR A 202 36.86 1.65 9.35
N ASP A 203 36.30 2.34 8.35
CA ASP A 203 36.66 2.16 6.96
C ASP A 203 38.14 2.51 6.73
N PRO A 204 38.98 1.53 6.33
CA PRO A 204 40.40 1.76 6.05
C PRO A 204 40.67 2.55 4.76
N HIS A 205 39.65 2.75 3.91
CA HIS A 205 39.74 3.48 2.64
C HIS A 205 39.50 4.99 2.77
N GLY A 206 39.29 5.51 4.00
CA GLY A 206 39.25 6.93 4.27
C GLY A 206 37.99 7.65 3.80
N TYR A 207 36.87 6.93 3.60
CA TYR A 207 35.58 7.59 3.37
C TYR A 207 35.22 8.46 4.55
N ASP A 208 34.89 9.71 4.28
CA ASP A 208 34.43 10.64 5.32
C ASP A 208 32.99 10.33 5.67
N TRP A 209 32.82 9.59 6.74
CA TRP A 209 31.51 9.28 7.31
C TRP A 209 31.03 10.36 8.32
N SER A 210 31.63 11.54 8.30
CA SER A 210 31.20 12.65 9.18
C SER A 210 29.81 13.14 8.82
N TYR A 211 29.38 12.96 7.56
CA TYR A 211 28.04 13.31 7.11
C TYR A 211 27.10 12.10 7.15
N PRO A 212 25.95 12.20 7.81
CA PRO A 212 25.01 11.08 7.96
C PRO A 212 24.28 10.71 6.66
N VAL A 213 24.18 11.67 5.73
CA VAL A 213 23.59 11.49 4.41
C VAL A 213 24.57 12.04 3.38
N GLN A 214 24.96 11.20 2.44
CA GLN A 214 25.77 11.58 1.27
C GLN A 214 24.94 11.39 0.01
N ILE A 215 24.83 12.43 -0.80
CA ILE A 215 24.10 12.43 -2.08
C ILE A 215 25.12 12.38 -3.23
#